data_7366a2eac3c14bd22876a38bafd06714
#
_entry.id   7366a2eac3c14bd22876a38bafd06714
#
_cell.length_a   1.000
_cell.length_b   1.000
_cell.length_c   1.000
_cell.angle_alpha   90.00
_cell.angle_beta   90.00
_cell.angle_gamma   90.00
#
_symmetry.space_group_name_H-M   'P 1'
#
loop_
_entity.id
_entity.type
_entity.pdbx_description
1 polymer ?
#
loop_
_entity_poly.entity_id
_entity_poly.type
_entity_poly.pdbx_seq_one_letter_code
_entity_poly.pdbx_strand_id
1 'polypeptide(L)'
;MAAKELHFNVEARAALKRGVDQLAEAVKVTLGPKGRNVVIDKKFGAPTITKDGVTVAKEIELADPLENMGAQMVKEVATKTSDLAGDGTTTATVLAQAIFREGLKNVTAGSNPMALKRGIDKAVAAVVEELKRISVPTSGKKEIAQVGSISANNDPEIGNLIAEAMEKVGKDGVITVEEAKGLETTLETVDGMQFDRGYLSPYFVTDPEKMEVALEGAMILIHDKKISSMKDLLPVLEKVAQLSKPLLIIAEDIEGEALATLVVNKLRGTLRVCAVKAPGFGDRRKAMLQDIATLTKGQVISDEVGFKLENAVLTDLGTAKRIIIDKDNTTIIDGGGESKDIEGRVKEIRGAIDKSTSDYDREKLQERLAKLAGGVAVINVGAATEAEMKEKKARVEDALHATRAAVEEGIVPGGGVALIRAQSVLKDVKVAERDEQIGVDIVRRAIEEPLRIIVQNAGGEGSIVVEKIRTAKETSFGYNALTDVYEDLVQAGVIDPTKVTRTALQNAASIAGLLLTTEALIVEKKERSEPAGGHGGGGGGGGMGGMY
;
A
#
# COMPACT_ATOMS: atom_id res chain seq x y z
N MET A 1 -27.72 -19.85 9.95
CA MET A 1 -27.38 -18.45 9.59
C MET A 1 -27.97 -17.55 10.66
N ALA A 2 -27.18 -16.61 11.19
CA ALA A 2 -27.70 -15.63 12.14
C ALA A 2 -28.80 -14.78 11.47
N ALA A 3 -29.82 -14.39 12.25
CA ALA A 3 -30.87 -13.50 11.76
C ALA A 3 -30.28 -12.15 11.37
N LYS A 4 -30.83 -11.51 10.32
CA LYS A 4 -30.40 -10.19 9.85
C LYS A 4 -31.41 -9.14 10.29
N GLU A 5 -30.90 -7.95 10.57
CA GLU A 5 -31.67 -6.74 10.84
C GLU A 5 -31.50 -5.80 9.66
N LEU A 6 -32.61 -5.18 9.22
CA LEU A 6 -32.64 -4.31 8.05
C LEU A 6 -33.01 -2.90 8.46
N HIS A 7 -32.22 -1.93 8.04
CA HIS A 7 -32.45 -0.51 8.25
C HIS A 7 -32.54 0.20 6.91
N PHE A 8 -33.43 1.20 6.79
CA PHE A 8 -33.74 1.84 5.52
C PHE A 8 -33.73 3.36 5.64
N ASN A 9 -33.73 4.03 4.49
CA ASN A 9 -34.00 5.46 4.35
C ASN A 9 -33.07 6.35 5.22
N VAL A 10 -33.68 7.31 5.90
CA VAL A 10 -33.00 8.35 6.67
C VAL A 10 -32.18 7.77 7.82
N GLU A 11 -32.67 6.74 8.50
CA GLU A 11 -31.99 6.10 9.63
C GLU A 11 -30.67 5.44 9.17
N ALA A 12 -30.73 4.65 8.09
CA ALA A 12 -29.58 4.00 7.51
C ALA A 12 -28.51 5.04 7.10
N ARG A 13 -28.91 6.06 6.40
CA ARG A 13 -28.01 7.13 5.92
C ARG A 13 -27.41 7.95 7.07
N ALA A 14 -28.19 8.23 8.11
CA ALA A 14 -27.71 8.94 9.29
C ALA A 14 -26.66 8.13 10.07
N ALA A 15 -26.87 6.82 10.21
CA ALA A 15 -25.88 5.93 10.84
C ALA A 15 -24.58 5.86 10.04
N LEU A 16 -24.67 5.64 8.71
CA LEU A 16 -23.50 5.70 7.84
C LEU A 16 -22.73 7.00 8.00
N LYS A 17 -23.43 8.14 8.00
CA LYS A 17 -22.81 9.46 8.16
C LYS A 17 -22.04 9.57 9.48
N ARG A 18 -22.64 9.13 10.59
CA ARG A 18 -21.95 9.17 11.90
C ARG A 18 -20.68 8.33 11.88
N GLY A 19 -20.70 7.15 11.26
CA GLY A 19 -19.54 6.29 11.14
C GLY A 19 -18.44 6.91 10.28
N VAL A 20 -18.80 7.48 9.12
CA VAL A 20 -17.87 8.22 8.24
C VAL A 20 -17.25 9.39 8.99
N ASP A 21 -18.06 10.19 9.71
CA ASP A 21 -17.57 11.35 10.45
C ASP A 21 -16.61 10.95 11.58
N GLN A 22 -16.94 9.92 12.38
CA GLN A 22 -16.08 9.48 13.49
C GLN A 22 -14.70 9.05 13.00
N LEU A 23 -14.62 8.26 11.93
CA LEU A 23 -13.34 7.85 11.37
C LEU A 23 -12.58 9.05 10.77
N ALA A 24 -13.24 9.86 9.96
CA ALA A 24 -12.60 10.99 9.31
C ALA A 24 -12.10 12.05 10.31
N GLU A 25 -12.85 12.32 11.40
CA GLU A 25 -12.43 13.25 12.46
C GLU A 25 -11.15 12.76 13.16
N ALA A 26 -11.00 11.46 13.39
CA ALA A 26 -9.79 10.90 13.98
C ALA A 26 -8.58 10.96 13.04
N VAL A 27 -8.80 10.77 11.73
CA VAL A 27 -7.72 10.74 10.73
C VAL A 27 -7.27 12.16 10.34
N LYS A 28 -8.19 13.10 10.13
CA LYS A 28 -7.90 14.45 9.59
C LYS A 28 -6.98 15.31 10.48
N VAL A 29 -6.90 15.01 11.79
CA VAL A 29 -6.00 15.75 12.70
C VAL A 29 -4.53 15.55 12.38
N THR A 30 -4.19 14.52 11.62
CA THR A 30 -2.82 14.20 11.20
C THR A 30 -2.37 14.97 9.96
N LEU A 31 -3.31 15.60 9.21
CA LEU A 31 -3.05 16.19 7.90
C LEU A 31 -2.19 17.45 7.98
N GLY A 32 -1.19 17.49 7.11
CA GLY A 32 -0.33 18.66 6.89
C GLY A 32 0.85 18.78 7.86
N PRO A 33 1.72 19.79 7.66
CA PRO A 33 2.98 19.93 8.39
C PRO A 33 2.79 20.17 9.89
N LYS A 34 1.69 20.82 10.30
CA LYS A 34 1.30 21.01 11.70
C LYS A 34 0.22 20.02 12.17
N GLY A 35 0.01 18.94 11.44
CA GLY A 35 -0.82 17.80 11.87
C GLY A 35 -0.26 17.15 13.15
N ARG A 36 -1.14 16.53 13.94
CA ARG A 36 -0.80 15.98 15.26
C ARG A 36 -0.81 14.46 15.23
N ASN A 37 -0.10 13.88 16.18
CA ASN A 37 -0.09 12.44 16.39
C ASN A 37 -1.43 11.97 16.98
N VAL A 38 -1.81 10.74 16.61
CA VAL A 38 -2.89 9.97 17.25
C VAL A 38 -2.24 8.88 18.09
N VAL A 39 -2.76 8.67 19.30
CA VAL A 39 -2.35 7.59 20.20
C VAL A 39 -3.37 6.47 20.10
N ILE A 40 -2.91 5.28 19.80
CA ILE A 40 -3.73 4.09 19.60
C ILE A 40 -3.43 3.11 20.73
N ASP A 41 -4.45 2.71 21.48
CA ASP A 41 -4.33 1.70 22.51
C ASP A 41 -4.11 0.30 21.90
N LYS A 42 -3.25 -0.50 22.54
CA LYS A 42 -3.02 -1.89 22.13
C LYS A 42 -3.33 -2.82 23.30
N LYS A 43 -4.03 -3.90 23.01
CA LYS A 43 -4.38 -4.93 24.03
C LYS A 43 -3.15 -5.52 24.72
N PHE A 44 -2.01 -5.54 24.03
CA PHE A 44 -0.72 -6.01 24.55
C PHE A 44 0.40 -5.08 24.07
N GLY A 45 1.27 -4.67 24.98
CA GLY A 45 2.41 -3.79 24.71
C GLY A 45 2.12 -2.31 24.95
N ALA A 46 3.00 -1.43 24.49
CA ALA A 46 2.85 0.02 24.61
C ALA A 46 1.87 0.56 23.55
N PRO A 47 1.15 1.67 23.83
CA PRO A 47 0.34 2.35 22.84
C PRO A 47 1.18 2.76 21.62
N THR A 48 0.56 2.70 20.44
CA THR A 48 1.21 3.18 19.20
C THR A 48 0.93 4.66 19.03
N ILE A 49 1.96 5.43 18.71
CA ILE A 49 1.85 6.86 18.37
C ILE A 49 2.17 7.00 16.89
N THR A 50 1.26 7.60 16.11
CA THR A 50 1.43 7.71 14.67
C THR A 50 0.79 8.98 14.12
N LYS A 51 1.29 9.45 12.97
CA LYS A 51 0.65 10.45 12.08
C LYS A 51 0.11 9.81 10.79
N ASP A 52 0.42 8.54 10.54
CA ASP A 52 -0.04 7.88 9.33
C ASP A 52 -1.56 7.65 9.37
N GLY A 53 -2.24 8.20 8.34
CA GLY A 53 -3.70 8.15 8.24
C GLY A 53 -4.25 6.74 8.02
N VAL A 54 -3.55 5.87 7.30
CA VAL A 54 -4.02 4.50 7.06
C VAL A 54 -3.91 3.65 8.33
N THR A 55 -2.84 3.81 9.10
CA THR A 55 -2.68 3.13 10.40
C THR A 55 -3.80 3.55 11.37
N VAL A 56 -4.08 4.87 11.47
CA VAL A 56 -5.19 5.36 12.29
C VAL A 56 -6.52 4.78 11.82
N ALA A 57 -6.79 4.82 10.50
CA ALA A 57 -8.04 4.32 9.95
C ALA A 57 -8.24 2.80 10.19
N LYS A 58 -7.18 1.99 10.06
CA LYS A 58 -7.22 0.54 10.25
C LYS A 58 -7.62 0.13 11.67
N GLU A 59 -7.23 0.90 12.67
CA GLU A 59 -7.51 0.59 14.08
C GLU A 59 -8.93 1.01 14.54
N ILE A 60 -9.65 1.80 13.73
CA ILE A 60 -10.98 2.27 14.11
C ILE A 60 -12.01 1.18 13.85
N GLU A 61 -12.68 0.76 14.91
CA GLU A 61 -13.83 -0.14 14.92
C GLU A 61 -14.88 0.41 15.88
N LEU A 62 -16.11 0.63 15.36
CA LEU A 62 -17.18 1.25 16.13
C LEU A 62 -18.11 0.20 16.74
N ALA A 63 -18.59 0.47 17.96
CA ALA A 63 -19.45 -0.45 18.69
C ALA A 63 -20.83 -0.64 18.06
N ASP A 64 -21.37 0.40 17.39
CA ASP A 64 -22.62 0.33 16.65
C ASP A 64 -22.36 -0.27 15.25
N PRO A 65 -22.97 -1.42 14.90
CA PRO A 65 -22.73 -2.07 13.62
C PRO A 65 -23.10 -1.22 12.39
N LEU A 66 -24.13 -0.37 12.50
CA LEU A 66 -24.58 0.50 11.41
C LEU A 66 -23.59 1.64 11.17
N GLU A 67 -23.11 2.25 12.25
CA GLU A 67 -22.07 3.29 12.16
C GLU A 67 -20.74 2.67 11.68
N ASN A 68 -20.41 1.47 12.18
CA ASN A 68 -19.20 0.77 11.77
C ASN A 68 -19.17 0.48 10.26
N MET A 69 -20.30 0.20 9.62
CA MET A 69 -20.35 0.05 8.16
C MET A 69 -19.87 1.33 7.45
N GLY A 70 -20.29 2.52 7.91
CA GLY A 70 -19.83 3.80 7.38
C GLY A 70 -18.32 4.00 7.58
N ALA A 71 -17.82 3.67 8.76
CA ALA A 71 -16.39 3.72 9.06
C ALA A 71 -15.59 2.75 8.18
N GLN A 72 -16.02 1.50 8.02
CA GLN A 72 -15.35 0.50 7.18
C GLN A 72 -15.29 0.91 5.71
N MET A 73 -16.33 1.56 5.17
CA MET A 73 -16.30 2.07 3.79
C MET A 73 -15.22 3.15 3.60
N VAL A 74 -15.04 4.05 4.56
CA VAL A 74 -13.98 5.07 4.49
C VAL A 74 -12.59 4.47 4.78
N LYS A 75 -12.52 3.47 5.64
CA LYS A 75 -11.30 2.67 5.84
C LYS A 75 -10.83 2.04 4.53
N GLU A 76 -11.75 1.55 3.71
CA GLU A 76 -11.44 1.03 2.37
C GLU A 76 -10.85 2.11 1.45
N VAL A 77 -11.33 3.37 1.53
CA VAL A 77 -10.72 4.49 0.79
C VAL A 77 -9.25 4.69 1.15
N ALA A 78 -8.95 4.72 2.45
CA ALA A 78 -7.57 4.89 2.92
C ALA A 78 -6.68 3.72 2.49
N THR A 79 -7.15 2.47 2.65
CA THR A 79 -6.42 1.26 2.27
C THR A 79 -6.13 1.21 0.77
N LYS A 80 -7.15 1.44 -0.08
CA LYS A 80 -6.98 1.46 -1.54
C LYS A 80 -6.03 2.56 -2.01
N THR A 81 -6.03 3.70 -1.34
CA THR A 81 -5.13 4.81 -1.69
C THR A 81 -3.69 4.46 -1.31
N SER A 82 -3.49 3.84 -0.15
CA SER A 82 -2.18 3.30 0.25
C SER A 82 -1.68 2.26 -0.75
N ASP A 83 -2.51 1.29 -1.13
CA ASP A 83 -2.13 0.21 -2.07
C ASP A 83 -1.71 0.74 -3.46
N LEU A 84 -2.37 1.79 -3.97
CA LEU A 84 -2.15 2.29 -5.32
C LEU A 84 -1.09 3.38 -5.42
N ALA A 85 -0.99 4.23 -4.41
CA ALA A 85 -0.13 5.42 -4.44
C ALA A 85 0.87 5.48 -3.26
N GLY A 86 0.69 4.64 -2.24
CA GLY A 86 1.55 4.55 -1.06
C GLY A 86 1.49 5.74 -0.11
N ASP A 87 0.74 6.79 -0.47
CA ASP A 87 0.56 8.02 0.30
C ASP A 87 -0.81 8.64 0.00
N GLY A 88 -1.16 9.76 0.66
CA GLY A 88 -2.42 10.50 0.43
C GLY A 88 -3.65 9.90 1.11
N THR A 89 -3.49 8.97 2.03
CA THR A 89 -4.56 8.26 2.73
C THR A 89 -5.45 9.19 3.55
N THR A 90 -4.85 10.15 4.25
CA THR A 90 -5.56 11.19 5.00
C THR A 90 -6.34 12.12 4.07
N THR A 91 -5.73 12.57 2.98
CA THR A 91 -6.39 13.41 1.95
C THR A 91 -7.59 12.68 1.34
N ALA A 92 -7.45 11.41 1.01
CA ALA A 92 -8.54 10.59 0.47
C ALA A 92 -9.70 10.45 1.47
N THR A 93 -9.40 10.23 2.75
CA THR A 93 -10.39 10.17 3.84
C THR A 93 -11.16 11.48 3.97
N VAL A 94 -10.46 12.62 3.97
CA VAL A 94 -11.07 13.96 4.04
C VAL A 94 -11.97 14.23 2.84
N LEU A 95 -11.51 13.89 1.62
CA LEU A 95 -12.29 14.04 0.40
C LEU A 95 -13.54 13.16 0.41
N ALA A 96 -13.44 11.90 0.86
CA ALA A 96 -14.58 11.00 0.96
C ALA A 96 -15.64 11.52 1.93
N GLN A 97 -15.24 11.99 3.10
CA GLN A 97 -16.14 12.65 4.06
C GLN A 97 -16.81 13.88 3.43
N ALA A 98 -16.05 14.73 2.77
CA ALA A 98 -16.55 15.97 2.19
C ALA A 98 -17.57 15.71 1.06
N ILE A 99 -17.26 14.81 0.13
CA ILE A 99 -18.16 14.43 -0.97
C ILE A 99 -19.45 13.82 -0.40
N PHE A 100 -19.31 12.88 0.55
CA PHE A 100 -20.48 12.23 1.16
C PHE A 100 -21.33 13.21 1.94
N ARG A 101 -20.74 14.08 2.76
CA ARG A 101 -21.44 15.10 3.56
C ARG A 101 -22.21 16.08 2.68
N GLU A 102 -21.59 16.61 1.62
CA GLU A 102 -22.24 17.54 0.71
C GLU A 102 -23.29 16.83 -0.16
N GLY A 103 -23.02 15.61 -0.61
CA GLY A 103 -23.97 14.81 -1.38
C GLY A 103 -25.20 14.44 -0.57
N LEU A 104 -25.04 14.02 0.69
CA LEU A 104 -26.15 13.62 1.56
C LEU A 104 -27.15 14.76 1.82
N LYS A 105 -26.69 16.01 1.92
CA LYS A 105 -27.58 17.18 2.02
C LYS A 105 -28.54 17.25 0.83
N ASN A 106 -28.04 17.01 -0.37
CA ASN A 106 -28.82 17.07 -1.61
C ASN A 106 -29.73 15.85 -1.77
N VAL A 107 -29.28 14.65 -1.41
CA VAL A 107 -30.14 13.45 -1.38
C VAL A 107 -31.30 13.63 -0.40
N THR A 108 -31.04 14.19 0.78
CA THR A 108 -32.08 14.47 1.78
C THR A 108 -33.04 15.55 1.29
N ALA A 109 -32.58 16.48 0.45
CA ALA A 109 -33.41 17.50 -0.20
C ALA A 109 -34.20 16.99 -1.42
N GLY A 110 -34.08 15.69 -1.79
CA GLY A 110 -34.87 15.04 -2.84
C GLY A 110 -34.15 14.91 -4.19
N SER A 111 -32.86 15.26 -4.32
CA SER A 111 -32.10 15.03 -5.54
C SER A 111 -31.89 13.53 -5.80
N ASN A 112 -31.89 13.14 -7.08
CA ASN A 112 -31.69 11.76 -7.48
C ASN A 112 -30.24 11.30 -7.22
N PRO A 113 -30.00 10.34 -6.31
CA PRO A 113 -28.64 9.91 -5.95
C PRO A 113 -27.82 9.37 -7.12
N MET A 114 -28.48 8.69 -8.08
CA MET A 114 -27.82 8.14 -9.25
C MET A 114 -27.37 9.23 -10.22
N ALA A 115 -28.15 10.31 -10.37
CA ALA A 115 -27.78 11.47 -11.17
C ALA A 115 -26.66 12.27 -10.50
N LEU A 116 -26.72 12.45 -9.17
CA LEU A 116 -25.63 13.05 -8.39
C LEU A 116 -24.32 12.28 -8.62
N LYS A 117 -24.36 10.93 -8.53
CA LYS A 117 -23.19 10.09 -8.76
C LYS A 117 -22.61 10.28 -10.17
N ARG A 118 -23.45 10.29 -11.22
CA ARG A 118 -22.97 10.55 -12.58
C ARG A 118 -22.28 11.92 -12.70
N GLY A 119 -22.83 12.94 -12.05
CA GLY A 119 -22.23 14.28 -11.99
C GLY A 119 -20.89 14.29 -11.27
N ILE A 120 -20.78 13.59 -10.14
CA ILE A 120 -19.53 13.41 -9.39
C ILE A 120 -18.50 12.72 -10.26
N ASP A 121 -18.85 11.60 -10.93
CA ASP A 121 -17.93 10.83 -11.77
C ASP A 121 -17.38 11.69 -12.93
N LYS A 122 -18.23 12.50 -13.60
CA LYS A 122 -17.82 13.45 -14.65
C LYS A 122 -16.88 14.54 -14.12
N ALA A 123 -17.19 15.10 -12.97
CA ALA A 123 -16.37 16.13 -12.34
C ALA A 123 -14.99 15.61 -11.95
N VAL A 124 -14.92 14.42 -11.35
CA VAL A 124 -13.67 13.78 -10.96
C VAL A 124 -12.81 13.48 -12.20
N ALA A 125 -13.40 12.96 -13.27
CA ALA A 125 -12.67 12.73 -14.52
C ALA A 125 -12.05 14.03 -15.06
N ALA A 126 -12.79 15.14 -15.08
CA ALA A 126 -12.29 16.45 -15.52
C ALA A 126 -11.15 16.97 -14.62
N VAL A 127 -11.30 16.86 -13.30
CA VAL A 127 -10.24 17.27 -12.35
C VAL A 127 -8.98 16.43 -12.52
N VAL A 128 -9.11 15.12 -12.70
CA VAL A 128 -7.97 14.21 -12.91
C VAL A 128 -7.21 14.57 -14.19
N GLU A 129 -7.89 14.84 -15.29
CA GLU A 129 -7.24 15.27 -16.53
C GLU A 129 -6.53 16.63 -16.36
N GLU A 130 -7.12 17.56 -15.61
CA GLU A 130 -6.47 18.83 -15.31
C GLU A 130 -5.24 18.65 -14.41
N LEU A 131 -5.31 17.79 -13.38
CA LEU A 131 -4.14 17.46 -12.55
C LEU A 131 -3.00 16.90 -13.40
N LYS A 132 -3.28 16.01 -14.34
CA LYS A 132 -2.27 15.50 -15.28
C LYS A 132 -1.70 16.62 -16.18
N ARG A 133 -2.55 17.55 -16.64
CA ARG A 133 -2.14 18.67 -17.50
C ARG A 133 -1.20 19.65 -16.79
N ILE A 134 -1.44 19.94 -15.51
CA ILE A 134 -0.60 20.84 -14.71
C ILE A 134 0.60 20.14 -14.07
N SER A 135 0.68 18.81 -14.19
CA SER A 135 1.80 18.01 -13.69
C SER A 135 3.10 18.37 -14.38
N VAL A 136 4.16 18.46 -13.60
CA VAL A 136 5.53 18.68 -14.07
C VAL A 136 6.33 17.41 -13.85
N PRO A 137 6.99 16.85 -14.90
CA PRO A 137 7.82 15.66 -14.74
C PRO A 137 8.96 15.89 -13.76
N THR A 138 9.22 14.92 -12.90
CA THR A 138 10.39 14.91 -12.00
C THR A 138 11.53 14.14 -12.65
N SER A 139 12.69 14.76 -12.76
CA SER A 139 13.87 14.10 -13.32
C SER A 139 15.15 14.39 -12.54
N GLY A 140 15.12 15.35 -11.63
CA GLY A 140 16.27 15.80 -10.87
C GLY A 140 16.32 15.22 -9.46
N LYS A 141 17.55 14.99 -8.96
CA LYS A 141 17.80 14.57 -7.57
C LYS A 141 17.16 15.51 -6.55
N LYS A 142 17.10 16.82 -6.86
CA LYS A 142 16.53 17.85 -5.98
C LYS A 142 15.02 17.66 -5.78
N GLU A 143 14.27 17.49 -6.86
CA GLU A 143 12.81 17.29 -6.79
C GLU A 143 12.48 15.98 -6.05
N ILE A 144 13.24 14.92 -6.34
CA ILE A 144 13.11 13.63 -5.65
C ILE A 144 13.33 13.79 -4.15
N ALA A 145 14.41 14.49 -3.74
CA ALA A 145 14.69 14.75 -2.35
C ALA A 145 13.60 15.61 -1.67
N GLN A 146 13.03 16.59 -2.40
CA GLN A 146 11.94 17.42 -1.88
C GLN A 146 10.66 16.62 -1.64
N VAL A 147 10.24 15.79 -2.59
CA VAL A 147 9.08 14.88 -2.41
C VAL A 147 9.30 13.97 -1.22
N GLY A 148 10.46 13.31 -1.15
CA GLY A 148 10.81 12.42 -0.04
C GLY A 148 10.80 13.14 1.30
N SER A 149 11.33 14.36 1.35
CA SER A 149 11.34 15.18 2.59
C SER A 149 9.91 15.53 3.04
N ILE A 150 9.05 15.99 2.14
CA ILE A 150 7.66 16.37 2.46
C ILE A 150 6.89 15.15 2.99
N SER A 151 6.94 14.04 2.29
CA SER A 151 6.25 12.81 2.72
C SER A 151 6.83 12.23 4.02
N ALA A 152 8.13 12.48 4.29
CA ALA A 152 8.77 12.14 5.55
C ALA A 152 8.53 13.18 6.67
N ASN A 153 7.42 13.92 6.66
CA ASN A 153 7.12 14.98 7.65
C ASN A 153 8.17 16.12 7.71
N ASN A 154 8.65 16.58 6.56
CA ASN A 154 9.69 17.59 6.38
C ASN A 154 11.06 17.17 6.93
N ASP A 155 11.41 15.90 6.84
CA ASP A 155 12.72 15.38 7.20
C ASP A 155 13.66 15.38 5.97
N PRO A 156 14.61 16.33 5.86
CA PRO A 156 15.49 16.41 4.70
C PRO A 156 16.53 15.28 4.65
N GLU A 157 16.85 14.64 5.78
CA GLU A 157 17.79 13.52 5.82
C GLU A 157 17.20 12.32 5.10
N ILE A 158 15.94 12.00 5.40
CA ILE A 158 15.20 10.92 4.73
C ILE A 158 15.06 11.22 3.24
N GLY A 159 14.65 12.44 2.87
CA GLY A 159 14.50 12.82 1.46
C GLY A 159 15.79 12.70 0.66
N ASN A 160 16.91 13.15 1.20
CA ASN A 160 18.22 13.04 0.57
C ASN A 160 18.66 11.58 0.43
N LEU A 161 18.42 10.76 1.46
CA LEU A 161 18.75 9.34 1.46
C LEU A 161 18.00 8.57 0.37
N ILE A 162 16.70 8.85 0.20
CA ILE A 162 15.88 8.25 -0.87
C ILE A 162 16.37 8.70 -2.25
N ALA A 163 16.68 9.99 -2.42
CA ALA A 163 17.20 10.51 -3.68
C ALA A 163 18.57 9.89 -4.05
N GLU A 164 19.43 9.66 -3.07
CA GLU A 164 20.70 8.94 -3.26
C GLU A 164 20.48 7.47 -3.61
N ALA A 165 19.54 6.80 -2.93
CA ALA A 165 19.18 5.42 -3.23
C ALA A 165 18.68 5.29 -4.69
N MET A 166 17.77 6.17 -5.12
CA MET A 166 17.25 6.19 -6.49
C MET A 166 18.32 6.51 -7.54
N GLU A 167 19.29 7.35 -7.20
CA GLU A 167 20.43 7.63 -8.10
C GLU A 167 21.32 6.38 -8.30
N LYS A 168 21.54 5.59 -7.23
CA LYS A 168 22.37 4.37 -7.28
C LYS A 168 21.72 3.25 -8.07
N VAL A 169 20.42 3.00 -7.87
CA VAL A 169 19.73 1.86 -8.51
C VAL A 169 18.94 2.25 -9.76
N GLY A 170 18.81 3.54 -10.07
CA GLY A 170 18.02 4.05 -11.18
C GLY A 170 16.52 4.16 -10.89
N LYS A 171 15.76 4.69 -11.85
CA LYS A 171 14.32 4.97 -11.69
C LYS A 171 13.48 3.71 -11.46
N ASP A 172 13.85 2.61 -12.10
CA ASP A 172 13.18 1.31 -12.02
C ASP A 172 13.86 0.37 -11.01
N GLY A 173 14.84 0.88 -10.29
CA GLY A 173 15.62 0.13 -9.31
C GLY A 173 14.83 -0.19 -8.04
N VAL A 174 15.21 -1.26 -7.38
CA VAL A 174 14.57 -1.73 -6.14
C VAL A 174 15.21 -1.05 -4.94
N ILE A 175 14.38 -0.47 -4.09
CA ILE A 175 14.79 0.09 -2.80
C ILE A 175 13.93 -0.58 -1.72
N THR A 176 14.58 -1.14 -0.71
CA THR A 176 13.94 -1.76 0.45
C THR A 176 14.31 -1.01 1.73
N VAL A 177 13.44 -1.09 2.73
CA VAL A 177 13.65 -0.44 4.02
C VAL A 177 13.72 -1.51 5.11
N GLU A 178 14.85 -1.56 5.80
CA GLU A 178 15.16 -2.57 6.79
C GLU A 178 15.41 -1.95 8.17
N GLU A 179 15.34 -2.75 9.21
CA GLU A 179 15.69 -2.33 10.56
C GLU A 179 17.18 -2.51 10.80
N ALA A 180 17.88 -1.42 11.12
CA ALA A 180 19.29 -1.49 11.50
C ALA A 180 19.44 -2.09 12.90
N LYS A 181 20.59 -2.72 13.16
CA LYS A 181 20.98 -3.15 14.51
C LYS A 181 21.58 -2.00 15.34
N GLY A 182 21.86 -0.86 14.72
CA GLY A 182 22.48 0.31 15.31
C GLY A 182 21.56 1.52 15.39
N LEU A 183 22.11 2.65 15.83
CA LEU A 183 21.39 3.92 16.00
C LEU A 183 21.31 4.72 14.69
N GLU A 184 22.26 4.51 13.79
CA GLU A 184 22.40 5.30 12.56
C GLU A 184 21.61 4.68 11.41
N THR A 185 21.01 5.54 10.61
CA THR A 185 20.37 5.13 9.35
C THR A 185 21.41 5.14 8.24
N THR A 186 21.53 4.02 7.52
CA THR A 186 22.54 3.85 6.46
C THR A 186 21.91 3.40 5.15
N LEU A 187 22.59 3.69 4.03
CA LEU A 187 22.24 3.23 2.71
C LEU A 187 23.32 2.28 2.18
N GLU A 188 22.92 1.06 1.87
CA GLU A 188 23.77 0.06 1.26
C GLU A 188 23.21 -0.34 -0.11
N THR A 189 24.08 -0.75 -1.03
CA THR A 189 23.66 -1.34 -2.30
C THR A 189 24.21 -2.76 -2.35
N VAL A 190 23.32 -3.73 -2.56
CA VAL A 190 23.64 -5.16 -2.58
C VAL A 190 23.20 -5.81 -3.89
N ASP A 191 23.80 -6.95 -4.21
CA ASP A 191 23.36 -7.76 -5.33
C ASP A 191 21.96 -8.31 -5.06
N GLY A 192 21.03 -8.09 -5.98
CA GLY A 192 19.64 -8.49 -5.80
C GLY A 192 18.80 -8.19 -7.01
N MET A 193 17.57 -8.67 -7.01
CA MET A 193 16.61 -8.36 -8.06
C MET A 193 15.17 -8.50 -7.58
N GLN A 194 14.25 -7.80 -8.25
CA GLN A 194 12.82 -7.98 -8.09
C GLN A 194 12.19 -8.47 -9.39
N PHE A 195 11.20 -9.33 -9.27
CA PHE A 195 10.36 -9.74 -10.40
C PHE A 195 8.87 -9.76 -10.01
N ASP A 196 8.03 -9.55 -11.00
CA ASP A 196 6.58 -9.37 -10.91
C ASP A 196 5.83 -10.69 -10.76
N ARG A 197 6.06 -11.40 -9.65
CA ARG A 197 5.30 -12.58 -9.21
C ARG A 197 5.26 -12.60 -7.69
N GLY A 198 4.08 -12.59 -7.13
CA GLY A 198 3.86 -12.71 -5.70
C GLY A 198 3.59 -14.15 -5.25
N TYR A 199 3.25 -14.31 -3.98
CA TYR A 199 2.98 -15.62 -3.39
C TYR A 199 1.72 -16.28 -4.01
N LEU A 200 1.77 -17.61 -4.16
CA LEU A 200 0.65 -18.40 -4.70
C LEU A 200 -0.52 -18.56 -3.73
N SER A 201 -0.32 -18.28 -2.45
CA SER A 201 -1.35 -18.38 -1.43
C SER A 201 -1.11 -17.38 -0.31
N PRO A 202 -2.16 -16.64 0.14
CA PRO A 202 -2.06 -15.75 1.31
C PRO A 202 -1.67 -16.49 2.59
N TYR A 203 -1.87 -17.79 2.65
CA TYR A 203 -1.46 -18.60 3.81
C TYR A 203 0.06 -18.70 3.99
N PHE A 204 0.87 -18.30 3.01
CA PHE A 204 2.33 -18.19 3.17
C PHE A 204 2.76 -16.94 3.94
N VAL A 205 1.91 -15.93 4.07
CA VAL A 205 2.19 -14.66 4.74
C VAL A 205 2.79 -14.87 6.13
N THR A 206 3.86 -14.15 6.42
CA THR A 206 4.56 -14.15 7.72
C THR A 206 4.32 -12.86 8.49
N ASP A 207 4.03 -11.77 7.79
CA ASP A 207 3.64 -10.47 8.35
C ASP A 207 2.22 -10.10 7.89
N PRO A 208 1.19 -10.38 8.72
CA PRO A 208 -0.20 -10.10 8.34
C PRO A 208 -0.53 -8.61 8.23
N GLU A 209 0.21 -7.72 8.88
CA GLU A 209 -0.03 -6.27 8.82
C GLU A 209 0.34 -5.71 7.44
N LYS A 210 1.44 -6.20 6.87
CA LYS A 210 1.92 -5.83 5.53
C LYS A 210 1.44 -6.77 4.42
N MET A 211 0.83 -7.91 4.78
CA MET A 211 0.50 -8.99 3.85
C MET A 211 1.72 -9.49 3.05
N GLU A 212 2.86 -9.61 3.73
CA GLU A 212 4.14 -9.99 3.15
C GLU A 212 4.68 -11.31 3.72
N VAL A 213 5.52 -11.96 2.95
CA VAL A 213 6.35 -13.10 3.36
C VAL A 213 7.80 -12.62 3.45
N ALA A 214 8.41 -12.69 4.62
CA ALA A 214 9.81 -12.42 4.83
C ALA A 214 10.56 -13.72 5.18
N LEU A 215 11.58 -14.07 4.38
CA LEU A 215 12.40 -15.27 4.56
C LEU A 215 13.86 -14.85 4.75
N GLU A 216 14.42 -15.08 5.94
CA GLU A 216 15.80 -14.75 6.29
C GLU A 216 16.73 -15.95 6.10
N GLY A 217 17.86 -15.77 5.40
CA GLY A 217 18.83 -16.84 5.14
C GLY A 217 18.23 -17.98 4.33
N ALA A 218 17.39 -17.64 3.35
CA ALA A 218 16.57 -18.58 2.61
C ALA A 218 17.37 -19.40 1.58
N MET A 219 16.91 -20.62 1.36
CA MET A 219 17.27 -21.44 0.20
C MET A 219 16.24 -21.23 -0.91
N ILE A 220 16.66 -21.37 -2.17
CA ILE A 220 15.81 -21.10 -3.34
C ILE A 220 15.86 -22.30 -4.28
N LEU A 221 14.72 -22.94 -4.47
CA LEU A 221 14.53 -23.97 -5.48
C LEU A 221 14.00 -23.33 -6.75
N ILE A 222 14.69 -23.55 -7.87
CA ILE A 222 14.34 -22.96 -9.17
C ILE A 222 14.02 -24.11 -10.14
N HIS A 223 12.77 -24.17 -10.62
CA HIS A 223 12.31 -25.21 -11.51
C HIS A 223 11.60 -24.61 -12.73
N ASP A 224 11.84 -25.16 -13.92
CA ASP A 224 11.31 -24.62 -15.19
C ASP A 224 9.91 -25.13 -15.56
N LYS A 225 9.41 -26.15 -14.87
CA LYS A 225 8.10 -26.77 -15.12
C LYS A 225 7.13 -26.59 -13.98
N LYS A 226 5.90 -27.05 -14.19
CA LYS A 226 4.87 -27.10 -13.15
C LYS A 226 5.17 -28.20 -12.13
N ILE A 227 4.83 -27.92 -10.88
CA ILE A 227 4.91 -28.86 -9.77
C ILE A 227 3.49 -29.12 -9.26
N SER A 228 2.96 -30.31 -9.52
CA SER A 228 1.64 -30.75 -9.06
C SER A 228 1.72 -31.93 -8.08
N SER A 229 2.76 -32.75 -8.20
CA SER A 229 3.00 -33.92 -7.35
C SER A 229 3.91 -33.58 -6.19
N MET A 230 3.49 -33.95 -4.99
CA MET A 230 4.31 -33.80 -3.78
C MET A 230 5.50 -34.76 -3.76
N LYS A 231 5.37 -35.92 -4.42
CA LYS A 231 6.39 -36.98 -4.46
C LYS A 231 7.72 -36.47 -4.97
N ASP A 232 7.71 -35.62 -6.00
CA ASP A 232 8.92 -35.13 -6.66
C ASP A 232 9.62 -34.05 -5.81
N LEU A 233 8.86 -33.37 -4.97
CA LEU A 233 9.36 -32.30 -4.08
C LEU A 233 9.88 -32.83 -2.72
N LEU A 234 9.36 -33.96 -2.28
CA LEU A 234 9.59 -34.50 -0.94
C LEU A 234 11.09 -34.63 -0.57
N PRO A 235 11.96 -35.14 -1.45
CA PRO A 235 13.40 -35.33 -1.13
C PRO A 235 14.11 -34.00 -0.82
N VAL A 236 13.71 -32.90 -1.50
CA VAL A 236 14.28 -31.56 -1.24
C VAL A 236 13.72 -30.98 0.05
N LEU A 237 12.41 -31.12 0.27
CA LEU A 237 11.76 -30.59 1.47
C LEU A 237 12.30 -31.23 2.75
N GLU A 238 12.52 -32.54 2.76
CA GLU A 238 13.09 -33.25 3.91
C GLU A 238 14.51 -32.75 4.26
N LYS A 239 15.34 -32.53 3.24
CA LYS A 239 16.70 -32.01 3.43
C LYS A 239 16.69 -30.57 3.97
N VAL A 240 15.84 -29.72 3.43
CA VAL A 240 15.70 -28.32 3.87
C VAL A 240 15.11 -28.23 5.28
N ALA A 241 14.10 -29.07 5.59
CA ALA A 241 13.51 -29.16 6.93
C ALA A 241 14.54 -29.54 8.00
N GLN A 242 15.43 -30.51 7.70
CA GLN A 242 16.53 -30.90 8.60
C GLN A 242 17.47 -29.74 8.93
N LEU A 243 17.67 -28.81 7.97
CA LEU A 243 18.50 -27.62 8.18
C LEU A 243 17.73 -26.48 8.89
N SER A 244 16.44 -26.63 9.08
CA SER A 244 15.55 -25.58 9.63
C SER A 244 15.63 -24.23 8.90
N LYS A 245 16.03 -24.23 7.63
CA LYS A 245 16.14 -23.04 6.79
C LYS A 245 14.81 -22.74 6.08
N PRO A 246 14.48 -21.46 5.84
CA PRO A 246 13.38 -21.12 4.96
C PRO A 246 13.65 -21.53 3.51
N LEU A 247 12.58 -21.83 2.77
CA LEU A 247 12.66 -22.22 1.37
C LEU A 247 11.71 -21.36 0.52
N LEU A 248 12.26 -20.73 -0.52
CA LEU A 248 11.47 -20.20 -1.62
C LEU A 248 11.46 -21.22 -2.76
N ILE A 249 10.28 -21.52 -3.30
CA ILE A 249 10.12 -22.37 -4.49
C ILE A 249 9.65 -21.48 -5.64
N ILE A 250 10.46 -21.43 -6.71
CA ILE A 250 10.13 -20.72 -7.95
C ILE A 250 9.93 -21.78 -9.04
N ALA A 251 8.72 -21.90 -9.55
CA ALA A 251 8.38 -22.86 -10.60
C ALA A 251 7.43 -22.23 -11.63
N GLU A 252 7.28 -22.87 -12.80
CA GLU A 252 6.29 -22.40 -13.79
C GLU A 252 4.91 -22.21 -13.15
N ASP A 253 4.47 -23.19 -12.38
CA ASP A 253 3.31 -23.13 -11.49
C ASP A 253 3.45 -24.17 -10.38
N ILE A 254 2.75 -23.96 -9.27
CA ILE A 254 2.65 -24.95 -8.20
C ILE A 254 1.16 -25.08 -7.86
N GLU A 255 0.60 -26.25 -8.10
CA GLU A 255 -0.85 -26.45 -8.02
C GLU A 255 -1.21 -27.81 -7.36
N GLY A 256 -2.49 -28.02 -7.11
CA GLY A 256 -3.03 -29.29 -6.65
C GLY A 256 -2.49 -29.72 -5.28
N GLU A 257 -2.09 -30.98 -5.19
CA GLU A 257 -1.59 -31.62 -3.97
C GLU A 257 -0.32 -30.94 -3.44
N ALA A 258 0.59 -30.53 -4.32
CA ALA A 258 1.85 -29.89 -3.94
C ALA A 258 1.60 -28.58 -3.20
N LEU A 259 0.78 -27.68 -3.75
CA LEU A 259 0.48 -26.39 -3.12
C LEU A 259 -0.26 -26.59 -1.77
N ALA A 260 -1.27 -27.46 -1.76
CA ALA A 260 -2.03 -27.73 -0.53
C ALA A 260 -1.13 -28.27 0.60
N THR A 261 -0.21 -29.18 0.28
CA THR A 261 0.70 -29.77 1.25
C THR A 261 1.72 -28.74 1.77
N LEU A 262 2.26 -27.87 0.90
CA LEU A 262 3.15 -26.77 1.32
C LEU A 262 2.44 -25.82 2.30
N VAL A 263 1.20 -25.41 1.99
CA VAL A 263 0.39 -24.56 2.85
C VAL A 263 0.12 -25.21 4.20
N VAL A 264 -0.29 -26.50 4.23
CA VAL A 264 -0.56 -27.22 5.48
C VAL A 264 0.69 -27.32 6.35
N ASN A 265 1.85 -27.64 5.77
CA ASN A 265 3.11 -27.75 6.51
C ASN A 265 3.61 -26.39 7.04
N LYS A 266 3.39 -25.31 6.28
CA LYS A 266 3.67 -23.95 6.75
C LYS A 266 2.76 -23.58 7.93
N LEU A 267 1.44 -23.84 7.84
CA LEU A 267 0.50 -23.56 8.92
C LEU A 267 0.78 -24.36 10.19
N ARG A 268 1.27 -25.59 10.05
CA ARG A 268 1.73 -26.45 11.17
C ARG A 268 3.08 -26.02 11.74
N GLY A 269 3.78 -25.07 11.11
CA GLY A 269 5.12 -24.64 11.54
C GLY A 269 6.24 -25.65 11.27
N THR A 270 5.97 -26.73 10.53
CA THR A 270 6.97 -27.76 10.18
C THR A 270 7.92 -27.30 9.07
N LEU A 271 7.45 -26.40 8.20
CA LEU A 271 8.25 -25.80 7.12
C LEU A 271 8.06 -24.28 7.10
N ARG A 272 9.14 -23.54 6.95
CA ARG A 272 9.12 -22.13 6.59
C ARG A 272 9.30 -22.04 5.08
N VAL A 273 8.18 -21.98 4.34
CA VAL A 273 8.18 -22.08 2.88
C VAL A 273 7.25 -21.05 2.27
N CYS A 274 7.64 -20.55 1.10
CA CYS A 274 6.79 -19.81 0.20
C CYS A 274 6.96 -20.35 -1.22
N ALA A 275 5.90 -20.26 -2.02
CA ALA A 275 5.87 -20.67 -3.40
C ALA A 275 5.39 -19.53 -4.29
N VAL A 276 6.12 -19.29 -5.39
CA VAL A 276 5.83 -18.24 -6.38
C VAL A 276 5.92 -18.79 -7.80
N LYS A 277 5.22 -18.14 -8.74
CA LYS A 277 5.38 -18.45 -10.16
C LYS A 277 6.68 -17.88 -10.72
N ALA A 278 7.28 -18.60 -11.65
CA ALA A 278 8.40 -18.10 -12.41
C ALA A 278 8.02 -16.87 -13.25
N PRO A 279 8.87 -15.85 -13.33
CA PRO A 279 8.61 -14.68 -14.16
C PRO A 279 8.74 -14.99 -15.67
N GLY A 280 7.94 -14.29 -16.48
CA GLY A 280 7.96 -14.43 -17.94
C GLY A 280 7.28 -15.70 -18.47
N PHE A 281 7.40 -15.92 -19.79
CA PHE A 281 6.81 -17.04 -20.51
C PHE A 281 7.81 -17.58 -21.54
N GLY A 282 7.71 -18.89 -21.85
CA GLY A 282 8.54 -19.53 -22.88
C GLY A 282 10.04 -19.36 -22.63
N ASP A 283 10.79 -19.02 -23.68
CA ASP A 283 12.26 -18.86 -23.58
C ASP A 283 12.69 -17.70 -22.67
N ARG A 284 11.84 -16.67 -22.53
CA ARG A 284 12.10 -15.56 -21.58
C ARG A 284 12.06 -16.06 -20.14
N ARG A 285 11.10 -16.93 -19.80
CA ARG A 285 11.05 -17.54 -18.48
C ARG A 285 12.33 -18.31 -18.18
N LYS A 286 12.81 -19.14 -19.12
CA LYS A 286 14.07 -19.87 -18.96
C LYS A 286 15.26 -18.93 -18.73
N ALA A 287 15.31 -17.84 -19.50
CA ALA A 287 16.36 -16.83 -19.37
C ALA A 287 16.33 -16.11 -18.02
N MET A 288 15.13 -15.76 -17.53
CA MET A 288 14.96 -15.10 -16.21
C MET A 288 15.26 -16.07 -15.06
N LEU A 289 14.86 -17.33 -15.16
CA LEU A 289 15.24 -18.36 -14.17
C LEU A 289 16.76 -18.53 -14.09
N GLN A 290 17.46 -18.46 -15.24
CA GLN A 290 18.93 -18.51 -15.26
C GLN A 290 19.55 -17.25 -14.64
N ASP A 291 18.95 -16.08 -14.80
CA ASP A 291 19.42 -14.85 -14.14
C ASP A 291 19.28 -14.97 -12.61
N ILE A 292 18.14 -15.50 -12.14
CA ILE A 292 17.89 -15.76 -10.72
C ILE A 292 18.90 -16.81 -10.19
N ALA A 293 19.15 -17.88 -10.95
CA ALA A 293 20.10 -18.90 -10.59
C ALA A 293 21.53 -18.34 -10.43
N THR A 294 21.95 -17.48 -11.39
CA THR A 294 23.25 -16.82 -11.32
C THR A 294 23.35 -15.89 -10.11
N LEU A 295 22.30 -15.08 -9.87
CA LEU A 295 22.25 -14.16 -8.73
C LEU A 295 22.33 -14.87 -7.37
N THR A 296 21.77 -16.07 -7.27
CA THR A 296 21.62 -16.79 -6.00
C THR A 296 22.62 -17.93 -5.80
N LYS A 297 23.51 -18.15 -6.77
CA LYS A 297 24.43 -19.30 -6.84
C LYS A 297 23.67 -20.63 -6.85
N GLY A 298 22.49 -20.66 -7.42
CA GLY A 298 21.67 -21.85 -7.59
C GLY A 298 21.76 -22.42 -9.00
N GLN A 299 21.00 -23.49 -9.22
CA GLN A 299 20.87 -24.11 -10.54
C GLN A 299 19.39 -24.22 -10.93
N VAL A 300 19.08 -24.01 -12.22
CA VAL A 300 17.74 -24.26 -12.75
C VAL A 300 17.57 -25.78 -12.90
N ILE A 301 16.65 -26.36 -12.15
CA ILE A 301 16.27 -27.76 -12.26
C ILE A 301 15.36 -27.92 -13.48
N SER A 302 15.86 -28.59 -14.53
CA SER A 302 15.16 -28.77 -15.79
C SER A 302 15.42 -30.16 -16.36
N ASP A 303 14.35 -30.87 -16.72
CA ASP A 303 14.47 -32.17 -17.38
C ASP A 303 15.16 -32.08 -18.75
N GLU A 304 15.08 -30.91 -19.42
CA GLU A 304 15.71 -30.70 -20.73
C GLU A 304 17.25 -30.81 -20.66
N VAL A 305 17.83 -30.46 -19.50
CA VAL A 305 19.27 -30.60 -19.25
C VAL A 305 19.61 -31.82 -18.41
N GLY A 306 18.62 -32.72 -18.19
CA GLY A 306 18.82 -33.99 -17.48
C GLY A 306 18.74 -33.91 -15.95
N PHE A 307 18.34 -32.73 -15.40
CA PHE A 307 18.17 -32.54 -13.96
C PHE A 307 16.69 -32.73 -13.59
N LYS A 308 16.37 -33.85 -12.94
CA LYS A 308 15.04 -34.12 -12.42
C LYS A 308 14.87 -33.57 -11.01
N LEU A 309 13.66 -33.07 -10.69
CA LEU A 309 13.34 -32.47 -9.38
C LEU A 309 13.54 -33.49 -8.23
N GLU A 310 13.20 -34.76 -8.44
CA GLU A 310 13.40 -35.85 -7.46
C GLU A 310 14.84 -36.08 -7.05
N ASN A 311 15.79 -35.69 -7.91
CA ASN A 311 17.25 -35.87 -7.68
C ASN A 311 17.94 -34.60 -7.17
N ALA A 312 17.21 -33.52 -6.97
CA ALA A 312 17.79 -32.26 -6.51
C ALA A 312 18.44 -32.39 -5.14
N VAL A 313 19.60 -31.77 -5.02
CA VAL A 313 20.40 -31.75 -3.79
C VAL A 313 20.55 -30.32 -3.27
N LEU A 314 20.98 -30.17 -2.02
CA LEU A 314 21.09 -28.85 -1.39
C LEU A 314 22.05 -27.90 -2.10
N THR A 315 23.07 -28.43 -2.78
CA THR A 315 24.03 -27.65 -3.58
C THR A 315 23.46 -27.08 -4.86
N ASP A 316 22.33 -27.59 -5.33
CA ASP A 316 21.61 -27.06 -6.51
C ASP A 316 20.72 -25.89 -6.16
N LEU A 317 20.41 -25.71 -4.87
CA LEU A 317 19.58 -24.62 -4.37
C LEU A 317 20.36 -23.33 -4.30
N GLY A 318 19.73 -22.26 -4.79
CA GLY A 318 20.21 -20.90 -4.58
C GLY A 318 20.10 -20.48 -3.12
N THR A 319 20.78 -19.40 -2.75
CA THR A 319 20.72 -18.80 -1.42
C THR A 319 20.56 -17.29 -1.51
N ALA A 320 19.91 -16.69 -0.52
CA ALA A 320 19.86 -15.26 -0.33
C ALA A 320 19.82 -14.92 1.17
N LYS A 321 20.34 -13.75 1.51
CA LYS A 321 20.31 -13.25 2.88
C LYS A 321 18.88 -12.97 3.32
N ARG A 322 18.08 -12.37 2.42
CA ARG A 322 16.67 -12.09 2.66
C ARG A 322 15.84 -12.15 1.38
N ILE A 323 14.59 -12.58 1.51
CA ILE A 323 13.62 -12.54 0.42
C ILE A 323 12.32 -11.94 0.97
N ILE A 324 11.76 -10.98 0.24
CA ILE A 324 10.46 -10.35 0.54
C ILE A 324 9.51 -10.67 -0.60
N ILE A 325 8.32 -11.19 -0.28
CA ILE A 325 7.32 -11.54 -1.27
C ILE A 325 5.99 -10.91 -0.84
N ASP A 326 5.45 -10.04 -1.68
CA ASP A 326 4.10 -9.51 -1.56
C ASP A 326 3.12 -10.26 -2.49
N LYS A 327 1.91 -9.74 -2.67
CA LYS A 327 0.90 -10.35 -3.55
C LYS A 327 1.28 -10.28 -5.05
N ASP A 328 2.13 -9.34 -5.43
CA ASP A 328 2.45 -9.01 -6.83
C ASP A 328 3.92 -9.27 -7.17
N ASN A 329 4.83 -9.17 -6.21
CA ASN A 329 6.28 -9.14 -6.43
C ASN A 329 7.05 -10.09 -5.52
N THR A 330 8.22 -10.52 -5.99
CA THR A 330 9.26 -11.22 -5.21
C THR A 330 10.56 -10.44 -5.33
N THR A 331 11.14 -10.04 -4.20
CA THR A 331 12.41 -9.33 -4.09
C THR A 331 13.44 -10.21 -3.42
N ILE A 332 14.53 -10.49 -4.12
CA ILE A 332 15.71 -11.22 -3.61
C ILE A 332 16.76 -10.18 -3.23
N ILE A 333 17.22 -10.19 -1.99
CA ILE A 333 18.16 -9.23 -1.43
C ILE A 333 19.41 -10.00 -1.01
N ASP A 334 20.59 -9.54 -1.47
CA ASP A 334 21.89 -10.10 -1.17
C ASP A 334 21.92 -11.62 -1.51
N GLY A 335 21.80 -11.90 -2.82
CA GLY A 335 21.89 -13.25 -3.37
C GLY A 335 23.28 -13.83 -3.19
N GLY A 336 23.36 -15.16 -3.00
CA GLY A 336 24.64 -15.88 -2.78
C GLY A 336 25.52 -16.04 -4.02
N GLY A 337 25.18 -15.41 -5.16
CA GLY A 337 25.96 -15.42 -6.40
C GLY A 337 27.30 -14.72 -6.27
N GLU A 338 28.29 -15.16 -7.04
CA GLU A 338 29.57 -14.45 -7.09
C GLU A 338 29.46 -13.25 -8.04
N SER A 339 29.90 -12.06 -7.60
CA SER A 339 29.83 -10.82 -8.39
C SER A 339 30.43 -10.99 -9.79
N LYS A 340 31.47 -11.81 -9.92
CA LYS A 340 32.08 -12.13 -11.23
C LYS A 340 31.13 -12.84 -12.19
N ASP A 341 30.32 -13.76 -11.68
CA ASP A 341 29.35 -14.53 -12.48
C ASP A 341 28.17 -13.63 -12.87
N ILE A 342 27.74 -12.77 -11.95
CA ILE A 342 26.69 -11.76 -12.18
C ILE A 342 27.17 -10.77 -13.26
N GLU A 343 28.39 -10.23 -13.16
CA GLU A 343 28.98 -9.36 -14.20
C GLU A 343 29.11 -10.08 -15.55
N GLY A 344 29.50 -11.36 -15.54
CA GLY A 344 29.54 -12.18 -16.75
C GLY A 344 28.17 -12.25 -17.41
N ARG A 345 27.13 -12.51 -16.62
CA ARG A 345 25.75 -12.57 -17.09
C ARG A 345 25.23 -11.22 -17.63
N VAL A 346 25.57 -10.12 -16.95
CA VAL A 346 25.29 -8.76 -17.41
C VAL A 346 25.93 -8.48 -18.78
N LYS A 347 27.18 -8.90 -18.99
CA LYS A 347 27.86 -8.77 -20.29
C LYS A 347 27.20 -9.59 -21.38
N GLU A 348 26.74 -10.81 -21.09
CA GLU A 348 25.98 -11.62 -22.05
C GLU A 348 24.69 -10.95 -22.49
N ILE A 349 23.91 -10.39 -21.54
CA ILE A 349 22.67 -9.68 -21.84
C ILE A 349 22.95 -8.43 -22.68
N ARG A 350 23.99 -7.65 -22.37
CA ARG A 350 24.42 -6.49 -23.18
C ARG A 350 24.77 -6.90 -24.60
N GLY A 351 25.55 -7.98 -24.76
CA GLY A 351 25.87 -8.50 -26.08
C GLY A 351 24.66 -9.01 -26.86
N ALA A 352 23.61 -9.49 -26.17
CA ALA A 352 22.35 -9.87 -26.80
C ALA A 352 21.53 -8.63 -27.24
N ILE A 353 21.53 -7.55 -26.46
CA ILE A 353 20.91 -6.26 -26.81
C ILE A 353 21.51 -5.71 -28.10
N ASP A 354 22.86 -5.68 -28.19
CA ASP A 354 23.59 -5.16 -29.35
C ASP A 354 23.32 -5.96 -30.63
N LYS A 355 23.06 -7.27 -30.49
CA LYS A 355 22.77 -8.18 -31.62
C LYS A 355 21.29 -8.24 -31.98
N SER A 356 20.39 -7.73 -31.14
CA SER A 356 18.95 -7.80 -31.37
C SER A 356 18.53 -6.86 -32.50
N THR A 357 17.81 -7.40 -33.49
CA THR A 357 17.21 -6.64 -34.60
C THR A 357 15.76 -6.24 -34.34
N SER A 358 15.12 -6.78 -33.31
CA SER A 358 13.75 -6.48 -32.90
C SER A 358 13.76 -5.44 -31.79
N ASP A 359 13.04 -4.32 -31.98
CA ASP A 359 12.92 -3.29 -30.96
C ASP A 359 12.23 -3.81 -29.70
N TYR A 360 11.22 -4.67 -29.87
CA TYR A 360 10.54 -5.32 -28.75
C TYR A 360 11.45 -6.24 -27.95
N ASP A 361 12.27 -7.08 -28.64
CA ASP A 361 13.20 -7.96 -27.93
C ASP A 361 14.32 -7.16 -27.27
N ARG A 362 14.77 -6.08 -27.90
CA ARG A 362 15.74 -5.16 -27.32
C ARG A 362 15.20 -4.52 -26.04
N GLU A 363 13.97 -4.02 -26.04
CA GLU A 363 13.30 -3.48 -24.85
C GLU A 363 13.25 -4.51 -23.71
N LYS A 364 12.83 -5.73 -24.01
CA LYS A 364 12.74 -6.81 -23.00
C LYS A 364 14.11 -7.28 -22.47
N LEU A 365 15.13 -7.23 -23.28
CA LEU A 365 16.50 -7.48 -22.82
C LEU A 365 17.01 -6.32 -21.95
N GLN A 366 16.65 -5.07 -22.26
CA GLN A 366 16.98 -3.90 -21.42
C GLN A 366 16.30 -3.96 -20.06
N GLU A 367 15.00 -4.31 -20.01
CA GLU A 367 14.29 -4.56 -18.72
C GLU A 367 15.01 -5.62 -17.88
N ARG A 368 15.41 -6.72 -18.50
CA ARG A 368 16.11 -7.81 -17.83
C ARG A 368 17.50 -7.38 -17.33
N LEU A 369 18.22 -6.61 -18.15
CA LEU A 369 19.50 -6.01 -17.76
C LEU A 369 19.35 -5.09 -16.56
N ALA A 370 18.34 -4.20 -16.57
CA ALA A 370 18.09 -3.26 -15.48
C ALA A 370 17.81 -3.98 -14.16
N LYS A 371 17.00 -5.06 -14.20
CA LYS A 371 16.69 -5.88 -13.02
C LYS A 371 17.91 -6.59 -12.42
N LEU A 372 18.86 -7.06 -13.25
CA LEU A 372 20.04 -7.78 -12.77
C LEU A 372 21.21 -6.85 -12.41
N ALA A 373 21.43 -5.80 -13.20
CA ALA A 373 22.58 -4.90 -13.03
C ALA A 373 22.33 -3.77 -12.02
N GLY A 374 21.06 -3.43 -11.74
CA GLY A 374 20.70 -2.35 -10.83
C GLY A 374 20.91 -2.68 -9.35
N GLY A 375 20.93 -3.95 -9.00
CA GLY A 375 20.98 -4.37 -7.60
C GLY A 375 19.76 -3.94 -6.78
N VAL A 376 19.90 -3.98 -5.47
CA VAL A 376 18.89 -3.51 -4.51
C VAL A 376 19.55 -2.49 -3.58
N ALA A 377 18.97 -1.30 -3.46
CA ALA A 377 19.36 -0.35 -2.43
C ALA A 377 18.61 -0.70 -1.13
N VAL A 378 19.33 -0.88 -0.04
CA VAL A 378 18.79 -1.21 1.27
C VAL A 378 18.98 0.00 2.19
N ILE A 379 17.89 0.60 2.63
CA ILE A 379 17.89 1.65 3.64
C ILE A 379 17.72 0.98 5.00
N ASN A 380 18.80 0.90 5.77
CA ASN A 380 18.79 0.34 7.12
C ASN A 380 18.46 1.47 8.10
N VAL A 381 17.25 1.47 8.64
CA VAL A 381 16.76 2.51 9.55
C VAL A 381 17.25 2.24 10.97
N GLY A 382 18.00 3.21 11.55
CA GLY A 382 18.48 3.17 12.93
C GLY A 382 17.66 4.07 13.86
N ALA A 383 17.45 3.62 15.11
CA ALA A 383 16.82 4.40 16.17
C ALA A 383 17.21 3.89 17.57
N ALA A 384 16.94 4.72 18.61
CA ALA A 384 17.31 4.37 19.99
C ALA A 384 16.33 3.37 20.65
N THR A 385 15.08 3.35 20.21
CA THR A 385 14.03 2.47 20.75
C THR A 385 13.29 1.75 19.63
N GLU A 386 12.70 0.60 19.94
CA GLU A 386 11.89 -0.17 18.98
C GLU A 386 10.67 0.63 18.46
N ALA A 387 10.04 1.41 19.33
CA ALA A 387 8.91 2.25 18.94
C ALA A 387 9.32 3.35 17.94
N GLU A 388 10.45 4.03 18.19
CA GLU A 388 11.02 5.02 17.28
C GLU A 388 11.47 4.38 15.97
N MET A 389 12.07 3.19 16.02
CA MET A 389 12.49 2.43 14.86
C MET A 389 11.31 2.15 13.92
N LYS A 390 10.21 1.64 14.46
CA LYS A 390 9.00 1.32 13.69
C LYS A 390 8.39 2.58 13.07
N GLU A 391 8.32 3.68 13.84
CA GLU A 391 7.81 4.96 13.34
C GLU A 391 8.69 5.51 12.20
N LYS A 392 10.01 5.55 12.41
CA LYS A 392 10.95 6.05 11.42
C LYS A 392 10.97 5.19 10.15
N LYS A 393 10.87 3.86 10.30
CA LYS A 393 10.78 2.92 9.18
C LYS A 393 9.52 3.17 8.34
N ALA A 394 8.35 3.27 8.97
CA ALA A 394 7.10 3.57 8.29
C ALA A 394 7.18 4.89 7.52
N ARG A 395 7.75 5.92 8.13
CA ARG A 395 7.96 7.23 7.51
C ARG A 395 8.88 7.18 6.29
N VAL A 396 9.95 6.38 6.33
CA VAL A 396 10.84 6.14 5.17
C VAL A 396 10.11 5.37 4.07
N GLU A 397 9.31 4.35 4.41
CA GLU A 397 8.50 3.58 3.47
C GLU A 397 7.49 4.49 2.74
N ASP A 398 6.75 5.34 3.48
CA ASP A 398 5.79 6.31 2.91
C ASP A 398 6.49 7.29 1.96
N ALA A 399 7.63 7.85 2.39
CA ALA A 399 8.42 8.76 1.58
C ALA A 399 8.96 8.10 0.29
N LEU A 400 9.35 6.84 0.36
CA LEU A 400 9.77 6.06 -0.80
C LEU A 400 8.63 5.86 -1.80
N HIS A 401 7.43 5.52 -1.31
CA HIS A 401 6.25 5.33 -2.15
C HIS A 401 5.83 6.64 -2.84
N ALA A 402 5.78 7.75 -2.08
CA ALA A 402 5.48 9.07 -2.64
C ALA A 402 6.50 9.49 -3.71
N THR A 403 7.78 9.20 -3.47
CA THR A 403 8.85 9.52 -4.41
C THR A 403 8.73 8.71 -5.70
N ARG A 404 8.40 7.41 -5.62
CA ARG A 404 8.10 6.58 -6.80
C ARG A 404 6.91 7.12 -7.57
N ALA A 405 5.82 7.46 -6.87
CA ALA A 405 4.63 8.05 -7.48
C ALA A 405 4.94 9.36 -8.22
N ALA A 406 5.85 10.19 -7.69
CA ALA A 406 6.30 11.42 -8.33
C ALA A 406 7.15 11.15 -9.59
N VAL A 407 7.99 10.13 -9.57
CA VAL A 407 8.78 9.73 -10.74
C VAL A 407 7.89 9.18 -11.86
N GLU A 408 6.82 8.46 -11.51
CA GLU A 408 5.89 7.87 -12.47
C GLU A 408 5.01 8.91 -13.18
N GLU A 409 4.43 9.87 -12.45
CA GLU A 409 3.40 10.78 -12.99
C GLU A 409 3.73 12.27 -12.80
N GLY A 410 4.91 12.59 -12.28
CA GLY A 410 5.30 13.97 -12.03
C GLY A 410 4.73 14.53 -10.73
N ILE A 411 4.90 15.82 -10.55
CA ILE A 411 4.51 16.59 -9.37
C ILE A 411 3.58 17.74 -9.69
N VAL A 412 2.81 18.14 -8.70
CA VAL A 412 1.94 19.32 -8.70
C VAL A 412 2.22 20.19 -7.48
N PRO A 413 1.79 21.47 -7.44
CA PRO A 413 1.87 22.28 -6.21
C PRO A 413 1.14 21.58 -5.07
N GLY A 414 1.82 21.43 -3.93
CA GLY A 414 1.33 20.67 -2.79
C GLY A 414 0.32 21.42 -1.91
N GLY A 415 0.07 20.86 -0.73
CA GLY A 415 -0.78 21.48 0.28
C GLY A 415 -2.25 21.66 -0.14
N GLY A 416 -2.74 20.86 -1.10
CA GLY A 416 -4.10 20.96 -1.63
C GLY A 416 -4.29 22.04 -2.69
N VAL A 417 -3.25 22.80 -3.05
CA VAL A 417 -3.34 23.90 -4.04
C VAL A 417 -3.69 23.38 -5.43
N ALA A 418 -3.11 22.25 -5.86
CA ALA A 418 -3.42 21.65 -7.16
C ALA A 418 -4.92 21.36 -7.34
N LEU A 419 -5.61 20.90 -6.30
CA LEU A 419 -7.05 20.66 -6.32
C LEU A 419 -7.84 21.97 -6.49
N ILE A 420 -7.43 23.06 -5.83
CA ILE A 420 -8.05 24.38 -5.99
C ILE A 420 -7.84 24.90 -7.42
N ARG A 421 -6.65 24.72 -8.01
CA ARG A 421 -6.39 25.12 -9.40
C ARG A 421 -7.27 24.33 -10.39
N ALA A 422 -7.44 23.04 -10.15
CA ALA A 422 -8.27 22.18 -10.99
C ALA A 422 -9.78 22.49 -10.89
N GLN A 423 -10.24 23.27 -9.89
CA GLN A 423 -11.65 23.72 -9.84
C GLN A 423 -12.11 24.46 -11.11
N SER A 424 -11.20 25.14 -11.79
CA SER A 424 -11.53 25.97 -12.96
C SER A 424 -12.21 25.20 -14.08
N VAL A 425 -11.80 23.93 -14.31
CA VAL A 425 -12.34 23.08 -15.40
C VAL A 425 -13.76 22.58 -15.12
N LEU A 426 -14.21 22.63 -13.87
CA LEU A 426 -15.55 22.18 -13.49
C LEU A 426 -16.68 23.07 -14.05
N LYS A 427 -16.35 24.28 -14.50
CA LYS A 427 -17.29 25.19 -15.19
C LYS A 427 -17.67 24.68 -16.58
N ASP A 428 -16.78 23.91 -17.21
CA ASP A 428 -16.91 23.46 -18.59
C ASP A 428 -17.44 22.02 -18.69
N VAL A 429 -17.71 21.36 -17.54
CA VAL A 429 -18.25 19.99 -17.49
C VAL A 429 -19.67 19.97 -18.01
N LYS A 430 -19.87 19.27 -19.13
CA LYS A 430 -21.20 19.11 -19.73
C LYS A 430 -22.02 18.05 -19.00
N VAL A 431 -23.21 18.45 -18.55
CA VAL A 431 -24.17 17.60 -17.85
C VAL A 431 -25.49 17.56 -18.59
N ALA A 432 -26.25 16.47 -18.45
CA ALA A 432 -27.55 16.32 -19.11
C ALA A 432 -28.71 16.79 -18.23
N GLU A 433 -28.57 16.72 -16.91
CA GLU A 433 -29.64 16.94 -15.94
C GLU A 433 -29.18 17.88 -14.82
N ARG A 434 -30.16 18.55 -14.17
CA ARG A 434 -29.89 19.43 -13.02
C ARG A 434 -29.19 18.73 -11.88
N ASP A 435 -29.57 17.49 -11.57
CA ASP A 435 -28.99 16.74 -10.46
C ASP A 435 -27.56 16.29 -10.77
N GLU A 436 -27.20 16.08 -12.04
CA GLU A 436 -25.79 15.90 -12.43
C GLU A 436 -24.96 17.17 -12.17
N GLN A 437 -25.54 18.38 -12.43
CA GLN A 437 -24.86 19.64 -12.12
C GLN A 437 -24.61 19.78 -10.62
N ILE A 438 -25.58 19.39 -9.79
CA ILE A 438 -25.39 19.35 -8.34
C ILE A 438 -24.23 18.42 -7.97
N GLY A 439 -24.10 17.27 -8.65
CA GLY A 439 -22.96 16.35 -8.48
C GLY A 439 -21.61 17.02 -8.77
N VAL A 440 -21.52 17.81 -9.84
CA VAL A 440 -20.33 18.62 -10.15
C VAL A 440 -20.05 19.65 -9.07
N ASP A 441 -21.08 20.32 -8.57
CA ASP A 441 -20.96 21.33 -7.50
C ASP A 441 -20.53 20.72 -6.15
N ILE A 442 -20.94 19.47 -5.86
CA ILE A 442 -20.46 18.71 -4.70
C ILE A 442 -18.95 18.53 -4.77
N VAL A 443 -18.42 18.05 -5.91
CA VAL A 443 -16.98 17.87 -6.09
C VAL A 443 -16.25 19.20 -5.98
N ARG A 444 -16.76 20.24 -6.62
CA ARG A 444 -16.16 21.58 -6.56
C ARG A 444 -15.96 22.07 -5.12
N ARG A 445 -16.93 21.83 -4.22
CA ARG A 445 -16.81 22.18 -2.80
C ARG A 445 -15.88 21.24 -2.05
N ALA A 446 -16.00 19.94 -2.31
CA ALA A 446 -15.26 18.92 -1.57
C ALA A 446 -13.75 19.02 -1.76
N ILE A 447 -13.28 19.37 -2.97
CA ILE A 447 -11.83 19.48 -3.26
C ILE A 447 -11.14 20.67 -2.58
N GLU A 448 -11.88 21.55 -1.89
CA GLU A 448 -11.32 22.59 -1.03
C GLU A 448 -10.94 22.07 0.37
N GLU A 449 -11.57 20.98 0.82
CA GLU A 449 -11.43 20.51 2.22
C GLU A 449 -10.00 20.12 2.61
N PRO A 450 -9.19 19.45 1.77
CA PRO A 450 -7.80 19.15 2.15
C PRO A 450 -7.01 20.41 2.54
N LEU A 451 -7.06 21.46 1.72
CA LEU A 451 -6.40 22.74 2.05
C LEU A 451 -7.00 23.38 3.30
N ARG A 452 -8.34 23.36 3.46
CA ARG A 452 -9.01 23.91 4.65
C ARG A 452 -8.52 23.23 5.94
N ILE A 453 -8.43 21.89 5.93
CA ILE A 453 -7.97 21.12 7.07
C ILE A 453 -6.49 21.39 7.38
N ILE A 454 -5.62 21.47 6.35
CA ILE A 454 -4.20 21.82 6.53
C ILE A 454 -4.06 23.18 7.24
N VAL A 455 -4.79 24.17 6.77
CA VAL A 455 -4.79 25.53 7.36
C VAL A 455 -5.36 25.52 8.77
N GLN A 456 -6.47 24.80 9.00
CA GLN A 456 -7.09 24.68 10.31
C GLN A 456 -6.16 23.99 11.32
N ASN A 457 -5.46 22.91 10.92
CA ASN A 457 -4.46 22.25 11.77
C ASN A 457 -3.27 23.15 12.07
N ALA A 458 -3.00 24.14 11.21
CA ALA A 458 -1.99 25.17 11.44
C ALA A 458 -2.49 26.33 12.30
N GLY A 459 -3.78 26.36 12.67
CA GLY A 459 -4.39 27.41 13.50
C GLY A 459 -4.92 28.60 12.69
N GLY A 460 -4.99 28.49 11.36
CA GLY A 460 -5.47 29.53 10.45
C GLY A 460 -6.93 29.35 10.02
N GLU A 461 -7.45 30.32 9.23
CA GLU A 461 -8.80 30.30 8.67
C GLU A 461 -8.79 29.82 7.20
N GLY A 462 -9.19 28.58 6.99
CA GLY A 462 -9.11 27.91 5.69
C GLY A 462 -9.90 28.61 4.57
N SER A 463 -11.02 29.25 4.87
CA SER A 463 -11.85 29.93 3.88
C SER A 463 -11.14 31.12 3.25
N ILE A 464 -10.39 31.87 4.04
CA ILE A 464 -9.62 33.03 3.59
C ILE A 464 -8.48 32.57 2.67
N VAL A 465 -7.79 31.52 3.08
CA VAL A 465 -6.65 30.96 2.31
C VAL A 465 -7.13 30.41 0.96
N VAL A 466 -8.23 29.63 0.94
CA VAL A 466 -8.81 29.10 -0.29
C VAL A 466 -9.15 30.22 -1.27
N GLU A 467 -9.82 31.29 -0.81
CA GLU A 467 -10.20 32.41 -1.67
C GLU A 467 -9.00 33.15 -2.22
N LYS A 468 -7.97 33.38 -1.40
CA LYS A 468 -6.74 34.04 -1.85
C LYS A 468 -5.99 33.21 -2.89
N ILE A 469 -5.94 31.89 -2.75
CA ILE A 469 -5.32 31.01 -3.75
C ILE A 469 -6.17 30.97 -5.04
N ARG A 470 -7.50 30.87 -4.92
CA ARG A 470 -8.40 30.82 -6.09
C ARG A 470 -8.28 32.07 -6.97
N THR A 471 -8.11 33.24 -6.37
CA THR A 471 -8.01 34.52 -7.08
C THR A 471 -6.63 34.82 -7.64
N ALA A 472 -5.58 34.15 -7.17
CA ALA A 472 -4.22 34.32 -7.67
C ALA A 472 -4.05 33.71 -9.08
N LYS A 473 -3.23 34.37 -9.92
CA LYS A 473 -3.02 33.99 -11.32
C LYS A 473 -1.95 32.90 -11.49
N GLU A 474 -0.92 32.93 -10.64
CA GLU A 474 0.19 31.97 -10.70
C GLU A 474 -0.28 30.61 -10.23
N THR A 475 0.01 29.56 -11.01
CA THR A 475 -0.42 28.18 -10.73
C THR A 475 0.26 27.58 -9.49
N SER A 476 1.51 27.94 -9.23
CA SER A 476 2.32 27.48 -8.09
C SER A 476 2.14 28.31 -6.82
N PHE A 477 1.48 29.47 -6.90
CA PHE A 477 1.22 30.31 -5.73
C PHE A 477 0.27 29.62 -4.74
N GLY A 478 0.70 29.51 -3.48
CA GLY A 478 -0.05 28.86 -2.43
C GLY A 478 0.34 29.33 -1.02
N TYR A 479 -0.21 28.68 -0.02
CA TYR A 479 0.06 28.94 1.38
C TYR A 479 0.90 27.81 1.97
N ASN A 480 2.11 28.14 2.42
CA ASN A 480 2.96 27.23 3.15
C ASN A 480 2.56 27.21 4.63
N ALA A 481 1.83 26.18 5.03
CA ALA A 481 1.30 26.04 6.39
C ALA A 481 2.40 25.80 7.45
N LEU A 482 3.61 25.41 7.05
CA LEU A 482 4.76 25.25 7.96
C LEU A 482 5.27 26.62 8.41
N THR A 483 5.50 27.53 7.45
CA THR A 483 6.13 28.85 7.64
C THR A 483 5.13 29.98 7.81
N ASP A 484 3.83 29.73 7.56
CA ASP A 484 2.75 30.73 7.58
C ASP A 484 2.93 31.84 6.52
N VAL A 485 3.46 31.47 5.34
CA VAL A 485 3.78 32.40 4.25
C VAL A 485 3.04 32.01 2.96
N TYR A 486 2.64 33.03 2.18
CA TYR A 486 2.17 32.84 0.81
C TYR A 486 3.35 33.01 -0.15
N GLU A 487 3.64 31.97 -0.92
CA GLU A 487 4.81 31.89 -1.79
C GLU A 487 4.59 30.95 -2.98
N ASP A 488 5.58 30.85 -3.87
CA ASP A 488 5.63 29.81 -4.90
C ASP A 488 5.97 28.48 -4.22
N LEU A 489 4.98 27.59 -4.12
CA LEU A 489 5.11 26.31 -3.42
C LEU A 489 6.08 25.35 -4.12
N VAL A 490 6.17 25.41 -5.45
CA VAL A 490 7.11 24.55 -6.19
C VAL A 490 8.55 24.97 -5.89
N GLN A 491 8.84 26.28 -5.87
CA GLN A 491 10.16 26.78 -5.52
C GLN A 491 10.49 26.53 -4.02
N ALA A 492 9.49 26.66 -3.16
CA ALA A 492 9.62 26.37 -1.72
C ALA A 492 9.77 24.85 -1.43
N GLY A 493 9.58 23.99 -2.42
CA GLY A 493 9.63 22.54 -2.27
C GLY A 493 8.36 21.90 -1.71
N VAL A 494 7.27 22.66 -1.56
CA VAL A 494 5.97 22.15 -1.10
C VAL A 494 5.22 21.60 -2.33
N ILE A 495 5.44 20.32 -2.60
CA ILE A 495 4.99 19.63 -3.81
C ILE A 495 4.35 18.28 -3.46
N ASP A 496 3.35 17.87 -4.23
CA ASP A 496 2.66 16.59 -4.08
C ASP A 496 2.83 15.74 -5.35
N PRO A 497 2.99 14.41 -5.27
CA PRO A 497 2.94 13.55 -6.43
C PRO A 497 1.55 13.60 -7.10
N THR A 498 1.52 13.76 -8.41
CA THR A 498 0.26 13.80 -9.18
C THR A 498 -0.54 12.53 -9.00
N LYS A 499 0.12 11.37 -9.01
CA LYS A 499 -0.51 10.07 -8.79
C LYS A 499 -1.21 9.99 -7.44
N VAL A 500 -0.59 10.49 -6.37
CA VAL A 500 -1.17 10.52 -5.01
C VAL A 500 -2.43 11.39 -4.98
N THR A 501 -2.34 12.63 -5.49
CA THR A 501 -3.45 13.59 -5.45
C THR A 501 -4.67 13.08 -6.26
N ARG A 502 -4.45 12.55 -7.48
CA ARG A 502 -5.55 12.04 -8.31
C ARG A 502 -6.17 10.76 -7.76
N THR A 503 -5.33 9.83 -7.25
CA THR A 503 -5.81 8.55 -6.69
C THR A 503 -6.65 8.79 -5.43
N ALA A 504 -6.21 9.71 -4.57
CA ALA A 504 -6.98 10.11 -3.39
C ALA A 504 -8.39 10.62 -3.78
N LEU A 505 -8.50 11.48 -4.80
CA LEU A 505 -9.79 11.98 -5.28
C LEU A 505 -10.65 10.87 -5.91
N GLN A 506 -10.07 10.02 -6.73
CA GLN A 506 -10.79 8.94 -7.43
C GLN A 506 -11.35 7.92 -6.43
N ASN A 507 -10.56 7.47 -5.47
CA ASN A 507 -10.99 6.50 -4.46
C ASN A 507 -12.04 7.11 -3.52
N ALA A 508 -11.85 8.36 -3.10
CA ALA A 508 -12.82 9.10 -2.29
C ALA A 508 -14.18 9.20 -2.98
N ALA A 509 -14.20 9.62 -4.25
CA ALA A 509 -15.42 9.79 -5.02
C ALA A 509 -16.12 8.46 -5.31
N SER A 510 -15.37 7.40 -5.58
CA SER A 510 -15.90 6.05 -5.81
C SER A 510 -16.71 5.57 -4.61
N ILE A 511 -16.13 5.59 -3.43
CA ILE A 511 -16.78 5.12 -2.21
C ILE A 511 -17.88 6.07 -1.74
N ALA A 512 -17.65 7.40 -1.77
CA ALA A 512 -18.69 8.36 -1.43
C ALA A 512 -19.90 8.26 -2.37
N GLY A 513 -19.69 8.02 -3.66
CA GLY A 513 -20.75 7.76 -4.64
C GLY A 513 -21.57 6.50 -4.31
N LEU A 514 -20.94 5.42 -3.86
CA LEU A 514 -21.62 4.21 -3.40
C LEU A 514 -22.45 4.50 -2.14
N LEU A 515 -21.88 5.20 -1.16
CA LEU A 515 -22.58 5.59 0.06
C LEU A 515 -23.80 6.48 -0.22
N LEU A 516 -23.70 7.40 -1.17
CA LEU A 516 -24.82 8.28 -1.57
C LEU A 516 -25.97 7.51 -2.21
N THR A 517 -25.67 6.43 -2.94
CA THR A 517 -26.68 5.58 -3.61
C THR A 517 -27.21 4.46 -2.72
N THR A 518 -26.72 4.34 -1.49
CA THR A 518 -27.17 3.33 -0.53
C THR A 518 -28.48 3.74 0.11
N GLU A 519 -29.46 2.81 0.14
CA GLU A 519 -30.80 3.00 0.71
C GLU A 519 -31.06 2.07 1.88
N ALA A 520 -30.41 0.90 1.92
CA ALA A 520 -30.64 -0.11 2.97
C ALA A 520 -29.31 -0.63 3.54
N LEU A 521 -29.31 -0.89 4.84
CA LEU A 521 -28.23 -1.56 5.55
C LEU A 521 -28.72 -2.91 6.10
N ILE A 522 -27.92 -3.94 5.98
CA ILE A 522 -28.21 -5.29 6.46
C ILE A 522 -27.10 -5.70 7.41
N VAL A 523 -27.42 -5.83 8.69
CA VAL A 523 -26.48 -6.22 9.74
C VAL A 523 -26.89 -7.52 10.41
N GLU A 524 -25.97 -8.16 11.09
CA GLU A 524 -26.30 -9.32 11.93
C GLU A 524 -27.02 -8.85 13.19
N LYS A 525 -28.15 -9.48 13.48
CA LYS A 525 -28.89 -9.22 14.72
C LYS A 525 -28.04 -9.70 15.89
N LYS A 526 -27.68 -8.80 16.81
CA LYS A 526 -27.03 -9.17 18.06
C LYS A 526 -28.00 -10.08 18.86
N GLU A 527 -27.60 -11.31 19.12
CA GLU A 527 -28.30 -12.15 20.11
C GLU A 527 -28.24 -11.41 21.44
N ARG A 528 -29.39 -11.10 21.99
CA ARG A 528 -29.45 -10.66 23.39
C ARG A 528 -28.92 -11.82 24.24
N SER A 529 -27.75 -11.64 24.84
CA SER A 529 -27.35 -12.48 25.96
C SER A 529 -28.41 -12.27 27.03
N GLU A 530 -29.34 -13.20 27.17
CA GLU A 530 -30.18 -13.25 28.34
C GLU A 530 -29.25 -13.32 29.56
N PRO A 531 -29.42 -12.45 30.57
CA PRO A 531 -28.67 -12.60 31.82
C PRO A 531 -28.99 -13.99 32.34
N ALA A 532 -27.93 -14.81 32.53
CA ALA A 532 -28.06 -16.14 33.12
C ALA A 532 -28.93 -16.05 34.35
N GLY A 533 -30.17 -16.56 34.24
CA GLY A 533 -31.16 -16.57 35.30
C GLY A 533 -30.55 -17.26 36.49
N GLY A 534 -30.35 -16.49 37.57
CA GLY A 534 -29.93 -17.04 38.82
C GLY A 534 -30.95 -18.11 39.24
N HIS A 535 -30.56 -19.37 39.20
CA HIS A 535 -31.26 -20.41 39.90
C HIS A 535 -31.17 -20.08 41.39
N GLY A 536 -32.20 -19.43 41.89
CA GLY A 536 -32.51 -19.31 43.30
C GLY A 536 -32.65 -20.70 43.90
N GLY A 537 -31.67 -21.11 44.66
CA GLY A 537 -31.73 -22.29 45.48
C GLY A 537 -32.77 -22.10 46.58
N GLY A 538 -33.94 -22.73 46.40
CA GLY A 538 -34.92 -22.92 47.44
C GLY A 538 -34.37 -23.90 48.45
N GLY A 539 -34.30 -23.47 49.73
CA GLY A 539 -33.94 -24.28 50.87
C GLY A 539 -35.01 -25.29 51.23
N GLY A 540 -34.61 -26.31 51.91
CA GLY A 540 -35.40 -27.33 52.61
C GLY A 540 -34.46 -28.33 53.24
N GLY A 541 -34.14 -28.26 54.36
CA GLY A 541 -34.53 -28.60 55.71
C GLY A 541 -34.49 -30.08 55.94
N GLY A 542 -33.71 -30.52 56.96
CA GLY A 542 -34.10 -31.61 57.80
C GLY A 542 -33.27 -32.90 57.75
N GLY A 543 -32.61 -33.20 58.85
CA GLY A 543 -32.61 -34.53 59.36
C GLY A 543 -31.30 -35.22 59.65
N MET A 544 -30.79 -35.08 60.85
CA MET A 544 -30.29 -36.07 61.83
C MET A 544 -29.84 -37.46 61.34
N GLY A 545 -28.70 -37.89 61.88
CA GLY A 545 -28.45 -39.27 62.37
C GLY A 545 -27.14 -39.82 61.85
N GLY A 546 -26.11 -39.82 62.69
CA GLY A 546 -25.71 -40.86 63.51
C GLY A 546 -24.57 -41.72 63.05
N MET A 547 -23.49 -41.64 63.78
CA MET A 547 -22.60 -42.75 64.19
C MET A 547 -22.01 -43.67 63.10
N TYR A 548 -20.77 -43.68 62.87
CA TYR A 548 -19.61 -44.36 63.48
C TYR A 548 -18.32 -43.80 62.89
#